data_75113384ac39ceb3f641de8656e646d9
#
_entry.id   75113384ac39ceb3f641de8656e646d9
#
_cell.length_a   1.000
_cell.length_b   1.000
_cell.length_c   1.000
_cell.angle_alpha   90.00
_cell.angle_beta   90.00
_cell.angle_gamma   90.00
#
_symmetry.space_group_name_H-M   'P 1'
#
loop_
_entity.id
_entity.type
_entity.pdbx_description
1 polymer ?
#
loop_
_entity_poly.entity_id
_entity_poly.type
_entity_poly.pdbx_seq_one_letter_code
_entity_poly.pdbx_strand_id
1 'polypeptide(L)'
;MNDFPPAARDIVQRLRASKIREVANTGMGRQDVLAFWFGEPDEVTPAFIRQAAIDSLNAGETFYTQNLGMPELREAIASYVSRLHRPVGVDRVAVTNSGMAALMLATQLLIGPGDRVVVVTPLWPNLVEIPKILGADVECVALEFGKTGWSLDLARLFEALTPGTRAVCINSPNNPTGWTLGAEDQRTVLAHCRRHGIWIVADDAYERLYYGGGTVPLPAPSFLDLTEPDDRVVSCNTFSKSWLMTGWRLGWIVAPPSIVPDLGKLIEYNTSCVPGFVQRAGIVAVTKGDETIAKNIERFRRARDFLHARLQAMPGIETVAASGAMYTFLRVDGVADSLAFCKRLVTEAGLGLAPGAAFGPEGEGFVRWCFASSEARLADGVARLERFLARGTG
;
A
#
# COMPACT_ATOMS: atom_id res chain seq x y z
N MET A 1 -39.71 7.48 -24.77
CA MET A 1 -38.43 7.66 -24.04
C MET A 1 -38.41 6.60 -22.95
N ASN A 2 -37.29 5.98 -22.70
CA ASN A 2 -37.22 4.98 -21.65
C ASN A 2 -37.07 5.74 -20.31
N ASP A 3 -38.11 5.69 -19.47
CA ASP A 3 -38.14 6.43 -18.19
C ASP A 3 -37.14 5.89 -17.16
N PHE A 4 -36.49 4.73 -17.45
CA PHE A 4 -35.50 4.07 -16.61
C PHE A 4 -34.24 3.72 -17.44
N PRO A 5 -33.36 4.70 -17.74
CA PRO A 5 -32.13 4.41 -18.45
C PRO A 5 -31.21 3.51 -17.61
N PRO A 6 -30.51 2.55 -18.22
CA PRO A 6 -29.58 1.71 -17.47
C PRO A 6 -28.45 2.58 -16.89
N ALA A 7 -28.31 2.55 -15.57
CA ALA A 7 -27.29 3.31 -14.84
C ALA A 7 -26.71 2.48 -13.69
N ALA A 8 -25.42 2.66 -13.39
CA ALA A 8 -24.83 2.13 -12.17
C ALA A 8 -25.36 2.88 -10.93
N ARG A 9 -25.15 2.31 -9.74
CA ARG A 9 -25.49 3.00 -8.48
C ARG A 9 -24.81 4.37 -8.43
N ASP A 10 -25.50 5.39 -7.89
CA ASP A 10 -25.01 6.77 -7.82
C ASP A 10 -23.63 6.89 -7.18
N ILE A 11 -23.38 6.14 -6.09
CA ILE A 11 -22.08 6.14 -5.41
C ILE A 11 -20.95 5.68 -6.35
N VAL A 12 -21.23 4.71 -7.23
CA VAL A 12 -20.25 4.21 -8.21
C VAL A 12 -20.01 5.22 -9.32
N GLN A 13 -21.07 5.91 -9.77
CA GLN A 13 -20.95 6.96 -10.80
C GLN A 13 -20.11 8.16 -10.31
N ARG A 14 -20.15 8.45 -9.00
CA ARG A 14 -19.38 9.54 -8.38
C ARG A 14 -17.91 9.18 -8.09
N LEU A 15 -17.51 7.90 -8.20
CA LEU A 15 -16.10 7.50 -8.02
C LEU A 15 -15.21 8.19 -9.05
N ARG A 16 -14.11 8.72 -8.57
CA ARG A 16 -13.12 9.33 -9.45
C ARG A 16 -12.29 8.25 -10.14
N ALA A 17 -12.09 8.40 -11.44
CA ALA A 17 -11.16 7.54 -12.18
C ALA A 17 -9.73 7.72 -11.63
N SER A 18 -8.95 6.64 -11.69
CA SER A 18 -7.57 6.67 -11.22
C SER A 18 -6.70 7.60 -12.08
N LYS A 19 -6.27 8.73 -11.53
CA LYS A 19 -5.34 9.65 -12.18
C LYS A 19 -3.99 8.98 -12.51
N ILE A 20 -3.55 7.98 -11.70
CA ILE A 20 -2.36 7.18 -12.01
C ILE A 20 -2.57 6.39 -13.31
N ARG A 21 -3.74 5.74 -13.46
CA ARG A 21 -4.10 5.03 -14.69
C ARG A 21 -4.23 5.98 -15.87
N GLU A 22 -4.77 7.15 -15.66
CA GLU A 22 -4.93 8.16 -16.70
C GLU A 22 -3.58 8.59 -17.28
N VAL A 23 -2.57 8.83 -16.43
CA VAL A 23 -1.20 9.09 -16.89
C VAL A 23 -0.60 7.86 -17.56
N ALA A 24 -0.73 6.67 -16.94
CA ALA A 24 -0.19 5.44 -17.51
C ALA A 24 -0.73 5.15 -18.91
N ASN A 25 -2.04 5.37 -19.13
CA ASN A 25 -2.67 5.16 -20.44
C ASN A 25 -2.10 6.05 -21.54
N THR A 26 -1.47 7.19 -21.22
CA THR A 26 -0.80 8.04 -22.24
C THR A 26 0.51 7.45 -22.76
N GLY A 27 1.11 6.52 -22.02
CA GLY A 27 2.42 5.94 -22.37
C GLY A 27 2.51 4.43 -22.31
N MET A 28 1.44 3.73 -21.90
CA MET A 28 1.42 2.27 -21.81
C MET A 28 1.65 1.63 -23.19
N GLY A 29 2.60 0.67 -23.24
CA GLY A 29 2.99 -0.01 -24.49
C GLY A 29 4.02 0.74 -25.33
N ARG A 30 4.35 1.97 -25.02
CA ARG A 30 5.42 2.72 -25.70
C ARG A 30 6.80 2.28 -25.20
N GLN A 31 7.68 1.92 -26.12
CA GLN A 31 9.05 1.44 -25.81
C GLN A 31 10.00 2.57 -25.38
N ASP A 32 9.69 3.81 -25.74
CA ASP A 32 10.47 5.00 -25.43
C ASP A 32 10.14 5.60 -24.05
N VAL A 33 9.13 5.07 -23.35
CA VAL A 33 8.69 5.56 -22.04
C VAL A 33 9.30 4.73 -20.90
N LEU A 34 10.00 5.42 -19.98
CA LEU A 34 10.43 4.86 -18.71
C LEU A 34 9.28 4.98 -17.70
N ALA A 35 8.63 3.86 -17.40
CA ALA A 35 7.49 3.80 -16.51
C ALA A 35 7.91 3.60 -15.04
N PHE A 36 7.59 4.60 -14.18
CA PHE A 36 7.73 4.56 -12.72
C PHE A 36 6.43 4.92 -12.01
N TRP A 37 5.31 4.99 -12.75
CA TRP A 37 3.98 5.38 -12.23
C TRP A 37 3.31 4.34 -11.35
N PHE A 38 3.58 3.03 -11.53
CA PHE A 38 3.03 1.99 -10.66
C PHE A 38 3.99 1.65 -9.50
N GLY A 39 3.42 1.19 -8.38
CA GLY A 39 4.17 0.67 -7.26
C GLY A 39 4.57 -0.78 -7.51
N GLU A 40 5.45 -1.02 -8.47
CA GLU A 40 5.87 -2.33 -8.92
C GLU A 40 7.38 -2.37 -9.15
N PRO A 41 8.08 -3.39 -8.60
CA PRO A 41 9.49 -3.61 -8.89
C PRO A 41 9.72 -4.02 -10.34
N ASP A 42 10.93 -3.79 -10.84
CA ASP A 42 11.36 -4.20 -12.19
C ASP A 42 11.94 -5.63 -12.25
N GLU A 43 11.86 -6.37 -11.16
CA GLU A 43 12.32 -7.76 -11.07
C GLU A 43 11.15 -8.73 -11.00
N VAL A 44 11.35 -9.93 -11.57
CA VAL A 44 10.38 -11.01 -11.51
C VAL A 44 10.39 -11.69 -10.13
N THR A 45 9.27 -12.28 -9.76
CA THR A 45 9.15 -13.13 -8.56
C THR A 45 10.27 -14.18 -8.53
N PRO A 46 10.94 -14.43 -7.40
CA PRO A 46 12.04 -15.39 -7.26
C PRO A 46 11.69 -16.79 -7.77
N ALA A 47 12.66 -17.46 -8.38
CA ALA A 47 12.46 -18.76 -9.03
C ALA A 47 11.91 -19.83 -8.07
N PHE A 48 12.38 -19.86 -6.82
CA PHE A 48 11.94 -20.87 -5.85
C PHE A 48 10.46 -20.69 -5.45
N ILE A 49 9.94 -19.45 -5.47
CA ILE A 49 8.52 -19.17 -5.24
C ILE A 49 7.70 -19.60 -6.47
N ARG A 50 8.16 -19.24 -7.67
CA ARG A 50 7.50 -19.65 -8.92
C ARG A 50 7.45 -21.16 -9.07
N GLN A 51 8.55 -21.87 -8.69
CA GLN A 51 8.63 -23.32 -8.77
C GLN A 51 7.60 -24.01 -7.88
N ALA A 52 7.36 -23.50 -6.66
CA ALA A 52 6.34 -24.06 -5.77
C ALA A 52 4.92 -24.03 -6.39
N ALA A 53 4.57 -22.99 -7.14
CA ALA A 53 3.30 -22.94 -7.85
C ALA A 53 3.28 -23.92 -9.04
N ILE A 54 4.38 -24.03 -9.79
CA ILE A 54 4.52 -24.96 -10.92
C ILE A 54 4.36 -26.41 -10.42
N ASP A 55 5.02 -26.75 -9.30
CA ASP A 55 4.94 -28.07 -8.71
C ASP A 55 3.51 -28.41 -8.25
N SER A 56 2.83 -27.44 -7.63
CA SER A 56 1.43 -27.58 -7.23
C SER A 56 0.50 -27.81 -8.43
N LEU A 57 0.68 -27.04 -9.51
CA LEU A 57 -0.08 -27.22 -10.75
C LEU A 57 0.20 -28.61 -11.39
N ASN A 58 1.44 -29.04 -11.44
CA ASN A 58 1.84 -30.35 -11.95
C ASN A 58 1.29 -31.50 -11.09
N ALA A 59 1.13 -31.27 -9.78
CA ALA A 59 0.50 -32.24 -8.86
C ALA A 59 -1.04 -32.26 -8.97
N GLY A 60 -1.64 -31.39 -9.78
CA GLY A 60 -3.08 -31.34 -9.98
C GLY A 60 -3.85 -30.65 -8.84
N GLU A 61 -3.20 -29.81 -8.03
CA GLU A 61 -3.84 -29.04 -6.94
C GLU A 61 -4.65 -27.86 -7.51
N THR A 62 -5.75 -28.16 -8.22
CA THR A 62 -6.58 -27.17 -8.95
C THR A 62 -8.02 -27.10 -8.43
N PHE A 63 -8.29 -27.64 -7.26
CA PHE A 63 -9.60 -27.64 -6.61
C PHE A 63 -9.75 -26.46 -5.65
N TYR A 64 -11.00 -26.22 -5.20
CA TYR A 64 -11.28 -25.25 -4.14
C TYR A 64 -10.54 -25.62 -2.84
N THR A 65 -10.04 -24.59 -2.19
CA THR A 65 -9.43 -24.68 -0.86
C THR A 65 -10.39 -24.13 0.21
N GLN A 66 -9.96 -24.11 1.47
CA GLN A 66 -10.74 -23.49 2.55
C GLN A 66 -10.86 -21.97 2.34
N ASN A 67 -12.01 -21.40 2.71
CA ASN A 67 -12.30 -19.96 2.56
C ASN A 67 -11.26 -19.07 3.24
N LEU A 68 -10.92 -19.38 4.48
CA LEU A 68 -9.90 -18.64 5.25
C LEU A 68 -8.46 -18.93 4.77
N GLY A 69 -8.29 -19.80 3.79
CA GLY A 69 -7.00 -20.27 3.28
C GLY A 69 -6.61 -21.65 3.80
N MET A 70 -5.67 -22.29 3.11
CA MET A 70 -5.13 -23.58 3.49
C MET A 70 -4.51 -23.51 4.90
N PRO A 71 -4.76 -24.51 5.77
CA PRO A 71 -4.21 -24.53 7.13
C PRO A 71 -2.70 -24.29 7.16
N GLU A 72 -1.96 -24.92 6.24
CA GLU A 72 -0.50 -24.82 6.17
C GLU A 72 -0.03 -23.38 5.86
N LEU A 73 -0.76 -22.63 5.01
CA LEU A 73 -0.43 -21.24 4.74
C LEU A 73 -0.77 -20.34 5.93
N ARG A 74 -1.92 -20.55 6.57
CA ARG A 74 -2.33 -19.80 7.76
C ARG A 74 -1.34 -19.98 8.91
N GLU A 75 -0.90 -21.21 9.16
CA GLU A 75 0.12 -21.55 10.15
C GLU A 75 1.48 -20.90 9.80
N ALA A 76 1.89 -20.98 8.52
CA ALA A 76 3.11 -20.35 8.05
C ALA A 76 3.08 -18.81 8.22
N ILE A 77 1.93 -18.17 7.91
CA ILE A 77 1.75 -16.72 8.13
C ILE A 77 1.76 -16.39 9.63
N ALA A 78 1.02 -17.13 10.47
CA ALA A 78 1.01 -16.93 11.91
C ALA A 78 2.42 -17.00 12.51
N SER A 79 3.18 -18.03 12.12
CA SER A 79 4.58 -18.20 12.52
C SER A 79 5.46 -17.04 12.01
N TYR A 80 5.29 -16.63 10.75
CA TYR A 80 6.02 -15.51 10.15
C TYR A 80 5.76 -14.20 10.89
N VAL A 81 4.50 -13.84 11.12
CA VAL A 81 4.10 -12.62 11.83
C VAL A 81 4.60 -12.65 13.28
N SER A 82 4.52 -13.81 13.95
CA SER A 82 5.01 -13.98 15.33
C SER A 82 6.54 -13.84 15.47
N ARG A 83 7.30 -14.04 14.39
CA ARG A 83 8.75 -13.76 14.39
C ARG A 83 9.08 -12.28 14.26
N LEU A 84 8.17 -11.50 13.70
CA LEU A 84 8.36 -10.07 13.47
C LEU A 84 7.78 -9.22 14.60
N HIS A 85 6.69 -9.68 15.20
CA HIS A 85 5.85 -8.97 16.16
C HIS A 85 5.53 -9.86 17.37
N ARG A 86 4.53 -9.46 18.17
CA ARG A 86 4.00 -10.30 19.25
C ARG A 86 3.37 -11.59 18.68
N PRO A 87 3.27 -12.66 19.50
CA PRO A 87 2.68 -13.92 19.05
C PRO A 87 1.27 -13.76 18.47
N VAL A 88 1.06 -14.34 17.30
CA VAL A 88 -0.23 -14.37 16.60
C VAL A 88 -0.66 -15.83 16.42
N GLY A 89 -1.84 -16.17 16.93
CA GLY A 89 -2.45 -17.49 16.72
C GLY A 89 -2.99 -17.66 15.29
N VAL A 90 -3.05 -18.90 14.82
CA VAL A 90 -3.60 -19.23 13.50
C VAL A 90 -5.08 -18.87 13.37
N ASP A 91 -5.81 -18.85 14.47
CA ASP A 91 -7.21 -18.43 14.59
C ASP A 91 -7.45 -16.96 14.27
N ARG A 92 -6.37 -16.16 14.26
CA ARG A 92 -6.38 -14.73 13.89
C ARG A 92 -6.09 -14.46 12.42
N VAL A 93 -5.69 -15.47 11.63
CA VAL A 93 -5.20 -15.30 10.25
C VAL A 93 -6.25 -15.71 9.23
N ALA A 94 -6.49 -14.85 8.24
CA ALA A 94 -7.26 -15.17 7.04
C ALA A 94 -6.47 -14.81 5.78
N VAL A 95 -6.41 -15.72 4.81
CA VAL A 95 -5.76 -15.52 3.50
C VAL A 95 -6.74 -14.87 2.54
N THR A 96 -6.26 -13.94 1.72
CA THR A 96 -7.09 -13.14 0.80
C THR A 96 -6.49 -13.09 -0.61
N ASN A 97 -7.35 -12.85 -1.61
CA ASN A 97 -6.97 -12.69 -3.01
C ASN A 97 -6.27 -11.35 -3.29
N SER A 98 -5.41 -10.90 -2.44
CA SER A 98 -4.52 -9.72 -2.46
C SER A 98 -4.66 -8.88 -1.20
N GLY A 99 -3.69 -7.99 -0.96
CA GLY A 99 -3.84 -6.92 0.04
C GLY A 99 -5.03 -5.99 -0.27
N MET A 100 -5.34 -5.80 -1.56
CA MET A 100 -6.53 -5.04 -1.98
C MET A 100 -7.84 -5.69 -1.52
N ALA A 101 -7.94 -7.03 -1.67
CA ALA A 101 -9.08 -7.79 -1.17
C ALA A 101 -9.10 -7.79 0.37
N ALA A 102 -7.93 -7.84 1.02
CA ALA A 102 -7.84 -7.73 2.49
C ALA A 102 -8.46 -6.42 2.99
N LEU A 103 -8.10 -5.28 2.39
CA LEU A 103 -8.65 -3.97 2.74
C LEU A 103 -10.16 -3.89 2.48
N MET A 104 -10.63 -4.39 1.32
CA MET A 104 -12.07 -4.41 1.01
C MET A 104 -12.84 -5.26 2.00
N LEU A 105 -12.36 -6.47 2.31
CA LEU A 105 -13.00 -7.38 3.27
C LEU A 105 -13.01 -6.82 4.69
N ALA A 106 -11.87 -6.25 5.14
CA ALA A 106 -11.80 -5.59 6.45
C ALA A 106 -12.79 -4.42 6.54
N THR A 107 -12.92 -3.62 5.48
CA THR A 107 -13.87 -2.52 5.43
C THR A 107 -15.31 -3.03 5.42
N GLN A 108 -15.65 -4.04 4.60
CA GLN A 108 -16.97 -4.66 4.59
C GLN A 108 -17.36 -5.28 5.93
N LEU A 109 -16.39 -5.81 6.67
CA LEU A 109 -16.61 -6.43 7.97
C LEU A 109 -16.92 -5.39 9.06
N LEU A 110 -16.31 -4.21 8.98
CA LEU A 110 -16.31 -3.24 10.09
C LEU A 110 -17.18 -2.01 9.83
N ILE A 111 -17.40 -1.64 8.56
CA ILE A 111 -17.90 -0.33 8.16
C ILE A 111 -19.14 -0.50 7.31
N GLY A 112 -20.20 0.27 7.60
CA GLY A 112 -21.46 0.32 6.89
C GLY A 112 -21.86 1.74 6.48
N PRO A 113 -23.03 1.89 5.84
CA PRO A 113 -23.55 3.18 5.45
C PRO A 113 -23.74 4.13 6.65
N GLY A 114 -23.24 5.37 6.52
CA GLY A 114 -23.33 6.40 7.55
C GLY A 114 -22.27 6.30 8.66
N ASP A 115 -21.45 5.26 8.67
CA ASP A 115 -20.31 5.20 9.60
C ASP A 115 -19.26 6.27 9.23
N ARG A 116 -18.73 6.93 10.26
CA ARG A 116 -17.63 7.89 10.10
C ARG A 116 -16.29 7.17 10.14
N VAL A 117 -15.45 7.41 9.12
CA VAL A 117 -14.11 6.83 8.97
C VAL A 117 -13.10 7.95 8.82
N VAL A 118 -12.03 7.90 9.60
CA VAL A 118 -10.89 8.82 9.49
C VAL A 118 -9.76 8.15 8.73
N VAL A 119 -9.12 8.88 7.81
CA VAL A 119 -8.05 8.36 6.97
C VAL A 119 -6.88 9.34 6.97
N VAL A 120 -5.65 8.85 7.18
CA VAL A 120 -4.43 9.68 7.12
C VAL A 120 -3.97 9.82 5.67
N THR A 121 -3.87 11.06 5.18
CA THR A 121 -3.51 11.41 3.79
C THR A 121 -2.22 12.26 3.72
N PRO A 122 -1.53 12.44 2.55
CA PRO A 122 -1.83 11.86 1.25
C PRO A 122 -1.66 10.33 1.27
N LEU A 123 -2.51 9.64 0.52
CA LEU A 123 -2.63 8.19 0.62
C LEU A 123 -3.03 7.57 -0.73
N TRP A 124 -2.67 6.31 -0.91
CA TRP A 124 -3.19 5.52 -2.02
C TRP A 124 -4.73 5.55 -2.03
N PRO A 125 -5.37 6.03 -3.12
CA PRO A 125 -6.77 6.43 -3.11
C PRO A 125 -7.75 5.33 -2.70
N ASN A 126 -7.36 4.07 -2.83
CA ASN A 126 -8.22 2.94 -2.52
C ASN A 126 -8.67 2.90 -1.04
N LEU A 127 -7.81 3.32 -0.10
CA LEU A 127 -8.21 3.37 1.31
C LEU A 127 -9.22 4.49 1.61
N VAL A 128 -9.30 5.50 0.75
CA VAL A 128 -10.31 6.57 0.84
C VAL A 128 -11.59 6.16 0.13
N GLU A 129 -11.48 5.53 -1.06
CA GLU A 129 -12.65 5.23 -1.89
C GLU A 129 -13.40 3.95 -1.46
N ILE A 130 -12.71 2.95 -0.86
CA ILE A 130 -13.37 1.72 -0.40
C ILE A 130 -14.46 2.02 0.66
N PRO A 131 -14.21 2.77 1.75
CA PRO A 131 -15.26 3.11 2.70
C PRO A 131 -16.41 3.90 2.06
N LYS A 132 -16.11 4.82 1.13
CA LYS A 132 -17.15 5.57 0.40
C LYS A 132 -18.03 4.66 -0.44
N ILE A 133 -17.49 3.64 -1.12
CA ILE A 133 -18.27 2.66 -1.89
C ILE A 133 -19.30 1.95 -1.00
N LEU A 134 -18.97 1.76 0.28
CA LEU A 134 -19.86 1.16 1.28
C LEU A 134 -20.81 2.18 1.92
N GLY A 135 -20.73 3.45 1.55
CA GLY A 135 -21.62 4.51 2.04
C GLY A 135 -21.15 5.18 3.33
N ALA A 136 -19.89 5.02 3.72
CA ALA A 136 -19.33 5.70 4.88
C ALA A 136 -18.98 7.17 4.57
N ASP A 137 -19.00 7.98 5.63
CA ASP A 137 -18.49 9.36 5.62
C ASP A 137 -16.99 9.33 5.94
N VAL A 138 -16.18 9.78 4.98
CA VAL A 138 -14.72 9.73 5.09
C VAL A 138 -14.16 11.12 5.36
N GLU A 139 -13.49 11.26 6.50
CA GLU A 139 -12.72 12.44 6.87
C GLU A 139 -11.21 12.16 6.70
N CYS A 140 -10.50 13.12 6.07
CA CYS A 140 -9.07 13.00 5.83
C CYS A 140 -8.29 13.90 6.80
N VAL A 141 -7.27 13.33 7.45
CA VAL A 141 -6.28 14.05 8.27
C VAL A 141 -4.96 14.05 7.52
N ALA A 142 -4.50 15.23 7.14
CA ALA A 142 -3.32 15.37 6.30
C ALA A 142 -2.03 15.26 7.11
N LEU A 143 -1.06 14.50 6.56
CA LEU A 143 0.35 14.61 6.94
C LEU A 143 0.89 16.00 6.53
N GLU A 144 1.81 16.52 7.30
CA GLU A 144 2.49 17.77 7.04
C GLU A 144 3.86 17.51 6.42
N PHE A 145 4.15 18.22 5.32
CA PHE A 145 5.47 18.17 4.68
C PHE A 145 6.36 19.28 5.21
N GLY A 146 7.49 18.93 5.80
CA GLY A 146 8.45 19.86 6.36
C GLY A 146 9.89 19.51 5.98
N LYS A 147 10.83 20.32 6.48
CA LYS A 147 12.28 20.14 6.21
C LYS A 147 12.84 18.78 6.65
N THR A 148 12.25 18.19 7.67
CA THR A 148 12.67 16.89 8.22
C THR A 148 11.88 15.72 7.65
N GLY A 149 10.93 15.98 6.77
CA GLY A 149 10.07 14.96 6.15
C GLY A 149 8.59 15.16 6.42
N TRP A 150 7.86 14.10 6.23
CA TRP A 150 6.43 14.00 6.50
C TRP A 150 6.20 13.69 7.98
N SER A 151 5.21 14.33 8.59
CA SER A 151 4.82 14.12 9.99
C SER A 151 3.31 14.11 10.15
N LEU A 152 2.82 13.40 11.17
CA LEU A 152 1.42 13.40 11.58
C LEU A 152 1.27 14.25 12.84
N ASP A 153 0.39 15.24 12.78
CA ASP A 153 -0.05 15.97 13.97
C ASP A 153 -1.08 15.11 14.71
N LEU A 154 -0.67 14.53 15.83
CA LEU A 154 -1.55 13.68 16.66
C LEU A 154 -2.71 14.47 17.29
N ALA A 155 -2.54 15.76 17.58
CA ALA A 155 -3.63 16.57 18.13
C ALA A 155 -4.76 16.70 17.10
N ARG A 156 -4.43 17.02 15.85
CA ARG A 156 -5.41 17.06 14.75
C ARG A 156 -6.05 15.71 14.48
N LEU A 157 -5.26 14.62 14.57
CA LEU A 157 -5.80 13.28 14.43
C LEU A 157 -6.84 13.01 15.52
N PHE A 158 -6.56 13.34 16.79
CA PHE A 158 -7.46 13.08 17.90
C PHE A 158 -8.70 13.97 17.88
N GLU A 159 -8.61 15.19 17.37
CA GLU A 159 -9.77 16.05 17.10
C GLU A 159 -10.73 15.39 16.08
N ALA A 160 -10.17 14.74 15.05
CA ALA A 160 -10.95 14.00 14.07
C ALA A 160 -11.51 12.67 14.62
N LEU A 161 -10.81 12.00 15.55
CA LEU A 161 -11.21 10.72 16.15
C LEU A 161 -12.20 10.92 17.32
N THR A 162 -13.42 11.30 17.00
CA THR A 162 -14.50 11.51 17.98
C THR A 162 -15.10 10.16 18.43
N PRO A 163 -15.87 10.14 19.54
CA PRO A 163 -16.55 8.91 20.02
C PRO A 163 -17.51 8.27 18.98
N GLY A 164 -17.96 9.03 17.99
CA GLY A 164 -18.79 8.53 16.88
C GLY A 164 -17.98 7.96 15.71
N THR A 165 -16.65 8.03 15.75
CA THR A 165 -15.80 7.49 14.69
C THR A 165 -15.80 5.95 14.75
N ARG A 166 -16.12 5.30 13.64
CA ARG A 166 -16.15 3.84 13.53
C ARG A 166 -14.75 3.26 13.38
N ALA A 167 -13.94 3.86 12.52
CA ALA A 167 -12.59 3.37 12.24
C ALA A 167 -11.63 4.48 11.85
N VAL A 168 -10.33 4.25 12.09
CA VAL A 168 -9.23 4.98 11.48
C VAL A 168 -8.44 4.04 10.58
N CYS A 169 -8.12 4.50 9.35
CA CYS A 169 -7.30 3.77 8.39
C CYS A 169 -5.91 4.42 8.31
N ILE A 170 -4.87 3.63 8.53
CA ILE A 170 -3.47 4.08 8.52
C ILE A 170 -2.65 3.14 7.63
N ASN A 171 -1.97 3.69 6.63
CA ASN A 171 -0.98 2.98 5.82
C ASN A 171 0.43 3.38 6.27
N SER A 172 1.17 2.44 6.84
CA SER A 172 2.52 2.69 7.36
C SER A 172 3.39 1.44 7.23
N PRO A 173 4.53 1.53 6.50
CA PRO A 173 5.03 2.67 5.71
C PRO A 173 4.09 3.10 4.60
N ASN A 174 4.06 4.41 4.32
CA ASN A 174 3.02 5.05 3.52
C ASN A 174 3.32 5.09 2.01
N ASN A 175 2.31 4.88 1.21
CA ASN A 175 2.28 5.20 -0.20
C ASN A 175 1.37 6.43 -0.41
N PRO A 176 1.89 7.61 -0.80
CA PRO A 176 3.08 7.83 -1.62
C PRO A 176 4.33 8.33 -0.89
N THR A 177 4.24 8.74 0.37
CA THR A 177 5.23 9.62 1.01
C THR A 177 6.48 8.88 1.51
N GLY A 178 6.38 7.56 1.71
CA GLY A 178 7.41 6.79 2.41
C GLY A 178 7.51 7.08 3.91
N TRP A 179 6.58 7.86 4.47
CA TRP A 179 6.48 8.11 5.90
C TRP A 179 6.16 6.82 6.67
N THR A 180 6.66 6.75 7.89
CA THR A 180 6.38 5.61 8.79
C THR A 180 5.95 6.14 10.15
N LEU A 181 4.81 5.65 10.65
CA LEU A 181 4.30 5.98 11.99
C LEU A 181 5.20 5.31 13.05
N GLY A 182 5.79 6.10 13.92
CA GLY A 182 6.68 5.64 14.97
C GLY A 182 5.95 4.79 16.04
N ALA A 183 6.70 3.91 16.72
CA ALA A 183 6.11 3.01 17.73
C ALA A 183 5.43 3.77 18.89
N GLU A 184 5.96 4.92 19.30
CA GLU A 184 5.37 5.74 20.38
C GLU A 184 4.06 6.39 19.94
N ASP A 185 4.02 6.90 18.72
CA ASP A 185 2.79 7.45 18.14
C ASP A 185 1.73 6.37 17.96
N GLN A 186 2.13 5.16 17.50
CA GLN A 186 1.22 4.01 17.42
C GLN A 186 0.64 3.65 18.78
N ARG A 187 1.46 3.66 19.85
CA ARG A 187 0.99 3.41 21.24
C ARG A 187 -0.04 4.44 21.65
N THR A 188 0.21 5.71 21.34
CA THR A 188 -0.68 6.82 21.70
C THR A 188 -2.00 6.75 20.91
N VAL A 189 -1.95 6.43 19.62
CA VAL A 189 -3.14 6.21 18.77
C VAL A 189 -3.96 5.01 19.27
N LEU A 190 -3.30 3.88 19.55
CA LEU A 190 -3.97 2.68 20.07
C LEU A 190 -4.68 2.96 21.40
N ALA A 191 -4.03 3.67 22.32
CA ALA A 191 -4.61 4.04 23.60
C ALA A 191 -5.86 4.94 23.44
N HIS A 192 -5.82 5.87 22.48
CA HIS A 192 -6.98 6.71 22.15
C HIS A 192 -8.12 5.87 21.56
N CYS A 193 -7.83 5.00 20.59
CA CYS A 193 -8.82 4.14 19.96
C CYS A 193 -9.47 3.15 20.95
N ARG A 194 -8.69 2.57 21.87
CA ARG A 194 -9.22 1.71 22.94
C ARG A 194 -10.24 2.44 23.80
N ARG A 195 -9.96 3.68 24.23
CA ARG A 195 -10.86 4.48 25.06
C ARG A 195 -12.19 4.79 24.39
N HIS A 196 -12.19 4.98 23.09
CA HIS A 196 -13.37 5.39 22.32
C HIS A 196 -14.01 4.26 21.52
N GLY A 197 -13.48 3.03 21.60
CA GLY A 197 -14.00 1.88 20.88
C GLY A 197 -13.85 1.98 19.36
N ILE A 198 -12.84 2.72 18.89
CA ILE A 198 -12.57 2.95 17.47
C ILE A 198 -11.74 1.79 16.91
N TRP A 199 -12.09 1.30 15.73
CA TRP A 199 -11.29 0.31 15.01
C TRP A 199 -10.07 0.94 14.35
N ILE A 200 -8.94 0.24 14.37
CA ILE A 200 -7.77 0.57 13.56
C ILE A 200 -7.70 -0.43 12.41
N VAL A 201 -7.74 0.07 11.17
CA VAL A 201 -7.43 -0.69 9.96
C VAL A 201 -6.03 -0.30 9.52
N ALA A 202 -5.06 -1.17 9.80
CA ALA A 202 -3.66 -0.96 9.45
C ALA A 202 -3.38 -1.60 8.07
N ASP A 203 -2.93 -0.78 7.12
CA ASP A 203 -2.40 -1.26 5.85
C ASP A 203 -0.88 -1.39 5.98
N ASP A 204 -0.43 -2.61 6.23
CA ASP A 204 0.96 -2.99 6.49
C ASP A 204 1.67 -3.52 5.23
N ALA A 205 1.18 -3.15 4.03
CA ALA A 205 1.69 -3.66 2.75
C ALA A 205 3.21 -3.48 2.56
N TYR A 206 3.81 -2.52 3.23
CA TYR A 206 5.22 -2.17 3.14
C TYR A 206 6.01 -2.41 4.43
N GLU A 207 5.47 -3.16 5.40
CA GLU A 207 6.11 -3.34 6.72
C GLU A 207 7.55 -3.83 6.64
N ARG A 208 7.88 -4.69 5.65
CA ARG A 208 9.24 -5.20 5.44
C ARG A 208 10.12 -4.27 4.59
N LEU A 209 9.55 -3.26 3.96
CA LEU A 209 10.28 -2.23 3.21
C LEU A 209 10.50 -1.01 4.10
N TYR A 210 11.27 -1.19 5.19
CA TYR A 210 11.57 -0.17 6.18
C TYR A 210 13.08 0.05 6.26
N TYR A 211 13.50 1.30 6.31
CA TYR A 211 14.90 1.69 6.23
C TYR A 211 15.47 2.21 7.56
N GLY A 212 14.64 2.31 8.62
CA GLY A 212 15.04 2.83 9.93
C GLY A 212 15.97 1.92 10.73
N GLY A 213 16.13 0.65 10.35
CA GLY A 213 17.04 -0.31 10.98
C GLY A 213 18.51 -0.20 10.55
N GLY A 214 18.89 0.81 9.77
CA GLY A 214 20.23 0.93 9.22
C GLY A 214 20.54 -0.24 8.27
N THR A 215 21.64 -0.97 8.51
CA THR A 215 22.05 -2.15 7.70
C THR A 215 21.31 -3.42 8.10
N VAL A 216 20.61 -3.44 9.23
CA VAL A 216 19.82 -4.59 9.68
C VAL A 216 18.40 -4.47 9.11
N PRO A 217 17.89 -5.47 8.37
CA PRO A 217 16.53 -5.45 7.83
C PRO A 217 15.50 -5.72 8.94
N LEU A 218 15.04 -4.66 9.61
CA LEU A 218 13.96 -4.72 10.59
C LEU A 218 12.60 -4.52 9.91
N PRO A 219 11.51 -5.07 10.47
CA PRO A 219 10.17 -4.65 10.08
C PRO A 219 9.92 -3.20 10.53
N ALA A 220 9.01 -2.50 9.87
CA ALA A 220 8.49 -1.24 10.37
C ALA A 220 7.75 -1.46 11.70
N PRO A 221 7.67 -0.46 12.59
CA PRO A 221 6.79 -0.52 13.73
C PRO A 221 5.36 -0.88 13.30
N SER A 222 4.70 -1.77 14.01
CA SER A 222 3.35 -2.24 13.74
C SER A 222 2.48 -2.19 14.97
N PHE A 223 1.18 -1.97 14.79
CA PHE A 223 0.21 -2.11 15.88
C PHE A 223 0.24 -3.54 16.46
N LEU A 224 0.63 -4.55 15.70
CA LEU A 224 0.79 -5.92 16.19
C LEU A 224 1.88 -6.08 17.26
N ASP A 225 2.80 -5.12 17.39
CA ASP A 225 3.78 -5.07 18.49
C ASP A 225 3.14 -4.68 19.85
N LEU A 226 1.96 -4.06 19.82
CA LEU A 226 1.34 -3.39 20.94
C LEU A 226 -0.01 -4.00 21.35
N THR A 227 -0.67 -4.73 20.43
CA THR A 227 -2.03 -5.20 20.62
C THR A 227 -2.13 -6.51 21.38
N GLU A 228 -3.19 -6.64 22.18
CA GLU A 228 -3.70 -7.91 22.66
C GLU A 228 -4.63 -8.53 21.58
N PRO A 229 -4.90 -9.85 21.65
CA PRO A 229 -5.70 -10.55 20.65
C PRO A 229 -7.07 -9.94 20.36
N ASP A 230 -7.75 -9.39 21.38
CA ASP A 230 -9.11 -8.85 21.29
C ASP A 230 -9.18 -7.33 21.04
N ASP A 231 -8.05 -6.68 20.82
CA ASP A 231 -8.04 -5.27 20.44
C ASP A 231 -8.72 -5.04 19.10
N ARG A 232 -9.39 -3.91 18.97
CA ARG A 232 -10.05 -3.49 17.73
C ARG A 232 -9.03 -3.06 16.66
N VAL A 233 -8.17 -3.99 16.25
CA VAL A 233 -7.14 -3.78 15.23
C VAL A 233 -7.24 -4.88 14.19
N VAL A 234 -7.28 -4.48 12.92
CA VAL A 234 -7.17 -5.36 11.76
C VAL A 234 -5.96 -4.93 10.95
N SER A 235 -4.97 -5.81 10.84
CA SER A 235 -3.78 -5.62 10.00
C SER A 235 -4.00 -6.30 8.66
N CYS A 236 -3.87 -5.55 7.58
CA CYS A 236 -3.97 -6.02 6.20
C CYS A 236 -2.60 -6.03 5.55
N ASN A 237 -2.20 -7.14 5.00
CA ASN A 237 -0.88 -7.30 4.40
C ASN A 237 -0.94 -7.99 3.02
N THR A 238 0.18 -8.00 2.30
CA THR A 238 0.26 -8.53 0.93
C THR A 238 1.60 -9.17 0.63
N PHE A 239 1.59 -10.17 -0.21
CA PHE A 239 2.81 -10.75 -0.80
C PHE A 239 3.40 -9.89 -1.93
N SER A 240 2.66 -8.90 -2.40
CA SER A 240 3.00 -8.12 -3.60
C SER A 240 4.35 -7.42 -3.53
N LYS A 241 4.75 -6.91 -2.35
CA LYS A 241 5.89 -5.97 -2.24
C LYS A 241 7.15 -6.68 -1.78
N SER A 242 7.14 -7.30 -0.62
CA SER A 242 8.30 -7.93 0.00
C SER A 242 8.87 -9.10 -0.82
N TRP A 243 7.99 -9.85 -1.52
CA TRP A 243 8.37 -11.03 -2.30
C TRP A 243 8.25 -10.86 -3.82
N LEU A 244 8.05 -9.62 -4.31
CA LEU A 244 7.91 -9.30 -5.74
C LEU A 244 6.76 -10.08 -6.41
N MET A 245 5.63 -10.24 -5.69
CA MET A 245 4.49 -11.06 -6.10
C MET A 245 3.27 -10.19 -6.51
N THR A 246 3.47 -9.07 -7.20
CA THR A 246 2.39 -8.13 -7.54
C THR A 246 1.28 -8.78 -8.37
N GLY A 247 1.62 -9.58 -9.36
CA GLY A 247 0.69 -10.29 -10.25
C GLY A 247 0.05 -11.55 -9.66
N TRP A 248 0.52 -12.05 -8.50
CA TRP A 248 0.03 -13.30 -7.89
C TRP A 248 -1.28 -13.15 -7.14
N ARG A 249 -1.62 -11.93 -6.76
CA ARG A 249 -2.83 -11.61 -6.03
C ARG A 249 -2.99 -12.42 -4.75
N LEU A 250 -2.04 -12.33 -3.83
CA LEU A 250 -2.04 -12.99 -2.54
C LEU A 250 -1.82 -11.97 -1.41
N GLY A 251 -2.60 -12.10 -0.33
CA GLY A 251 -2.50 -11.28 0.87
C GLY A 251 -3.07 -12.00 2.08
N TRP A 252 -3.07 -11.33 3.22
CA TRP A 252 -3.67 -11.86 4.44
C TRP A 252 -4.17 -10.74 5.35
N ILE A 253 -5.01 -11.14 6.28
CA ILE A 253 -5.51 -10.32 7.39
C ILE A 253 -5.09 -10.99 8.69
N VAL A 254 -4.64 -10.16 9.66
CA VAL A 254 -4.59 -10.52 11.08
C VAL A 254 -5.65 -9.71 11.80
N ALA A 255 -6.57 -10.39 12.49
CA ALA A 255 -7.71 -9.78 13.15
C ALA A 255 -7.94 -10.40 14.54
N PRO A 256 -8.81 -9.81 15.39
CA PRO A 256 -9.32 -10.48 16.58
C PRO A 256 -9.97 -11.81 16.24
N PRO A 257 -9.73 -12.88 17.02
CA PRO A 257 -10.25 -14.22 16.71
C PRO A 257 -11.78 -14.25 16.66
N SER A 258 -12.46 -13.39 17.43
CA SER A 258 -13.92 -13.30 17.48
C SER A 258 -14.59 -12.91 16.17
N ILE A 259 -13.89 -12.18 15.26
CA ILE A 259 -14.45 -11.72 13.99
C ILE A 259 -13.94 -12.51 12.77
N VAL A 260 -12.95 -13.39 12.92
CA VAL A 260 -12.41 -14.20 11.82
C VAL A 260 -13.47 -15.14 11.22
N PRO A 261 -14.39 -15.77 11.99
CA PRO A 261 -15.47 -16.56 11.40
C PRO A 261 -16.38 -15.74 10.46
N ASP A 262 -16.67 -14.49 10.80
CA ASP A 262 -17.49 -13.60 9.96
C ASP A 262 -16.73 -13.14 8.71
N LEU A 263 -15.41 -12.94 8.84
CA LEU A 263 -14.54 -12.71 7.69
C LEU A 263 -14.57 -13.90 6.70
N GLY A 264 -14.60 -15.13 7.22
CA GLY A 264 -14.77 -16.35 6.41
C GLY A 264 -16.07 -16.35 5.57
N LYS A 265 -17.17 -15.85 6.14
CA LYS A 265 -18.44 -15.68 5.39
C LYS A 265 -18.32 -14.65 4.27
N LEU A 266 -17.64 -13.51 4.55
CA LEU A 266 -17.41 -12.48 3.53
C LEU A 266 -16.52 -13.00 2.40
N ILE A 267 -15.49 -13.78 2.70
CA ILE A 267 -14.61 -14.39 1.69
C ILE A 267 -15.43 -15.33 0.79
N GLU A 268 -16.32 -16.16 1.37
CA GLU A 268 -17.21 -17.04 0.59
C GLU A 268 -17.98 -16.25 -0.48
N TYR A 269 -18.62 -15.15 -0.09
CA TYR A 269 -19.47 -14.37 -1.00
C TYR A 269 -18.72 -13.36 -1.88
N ASN A 270 -17.40 -13.22 -1.70
CA ASN A 270 -16.55 -12.38 -2.56
C ASN A 270 -15.80 -13.21 -3.61
N THR A 271 -15.04 -14.21 -3.15
CA THR A 271 -14.07 -14.93 -3.99
C THR A 271 -14.02 -16.44 -3.72
N SER A 272 -14.78 -16.92 -2.77
CA SER A 272 -14.80 -18.27 -2.20
C SER A 272 -13.47 -18.66 -1.55
N CYS A 273 -12.36 -18.68 -2.29
CA CYS A 273 -11.03 -18.99 -1.76
C CYS A 273 -9.93 -18.46 -2.68
N VAL A 274 -8.70 -18.49 -2.18
CA VAL A 274 -7.50 -18.22 -2.98
C VAL A 274 -7.08 -19.49 -3.71
N PRO A 275 -6.61 -19.44 -4.98
CA PRO A 275 -6.14 -20.63 -5.69
C PRO A 275 -5.04 -21.38 -4.94
N GLY A 276 -5.15 -22.72 -4.87
CA GLY A 276 -4.23 -23.58 -4.11
C GLY A 276 -2.77 -23.40 -4.51
N PHE A 277 -2.47 -23.40 -5.80
CA PHE A 277 -1.10 -23.22 -6.30
C PHE A 277 -0.49 -21.87 -5.93
N VAL A 278 -1.30 -20.81 -5.80
CA VAL A 278 -0.85 -19.47 -5.31
C VAL A 278 -0.52 -19.58 -3.81
N GLN A 279 -1.35 -20.30 -3.04
CA GLN A 279 -1.13 -20.51 -1.61
C GLN A 279 0.14 -21.32 -1.34
N ARG A 280 0.43 -22.36 -2.14
CA ARG A 280 1.69 -23.13 -2.06
C ARG A 280 2.91 -22.22 -2.27
N ALA A 281 2.85 -21.32 -3.25
CA ALA A 281 3.90 -20.32 -3.45
C ALA A 281 4.02 -19.38 -2.23
N GLY A 282 2.89 -18.99 -1.62
CA GLY A 282 2.85 -18.17 -0.41
C GLY A 282 3.53 -18.83 0.78
N ILE A 283 3.33 -20.13 1.00
CA ILE A 283 4.00 -20.89 2.06
C ILE A 283 5.52 -20.79 1.90
N VAL A 284 6.02 -21.02 0.70
CA VAL A 284 7.47 -20.97 0.42
C VAL A 284 8.01 -19.56 0.57
N ALA A 285 7.23 -18.54 0.17
CA ALA A 285 7.62 -17.15 0.32
C ALA A 285 7.84 -16.75 1.79
N VAL A 286 6.90 -17.06 2.70
CA VAL A 286 7.01 -16.68 4.13
C VAL A 286 7.95 -17.57 4.94
N THR A 287 8.22 -18.80 4.48
CA THR A 287 9.10 -19.75 5.20
C THR A 287 10.55 -19.71 4.75
N LYS A 288 10.82 -19.30 3.50
CA LYS A 288 12.16 -19.34 2.88
C LYS A 288 12.60 -17.99 2.27
N GLY A 289 11.75 -16.96 2.33
CA GLY A 289 11.96 -15.71 1.59
C GLY A 289 12.77 -14.64 2.32
N ASP A 290 13.21 -14.84 3.55
CA ASP A 290 13.86 -13.80 4.36
C ASP A 290 15.16 -13.26 3.70
N GLU A 291 15.97 -14.12 3.08
CA GLU A 291 17.16 -13.69 2.35
C GLU A 291 16.81 -12.82 1.12
N THR A 292 15.74 -13.18 0.42
CA THR A 292 15.22 -12.39 -0.72
C THR A 292 14.77 -11.02 -0.26
N ILE A 293 14.03 -10.94 0.85
CA ILE A 293 13.59 -9.67 1.42
C ILE A 293 14.80 -8.80 1.79
N ALA A 294 15.81 -9.37 2.46
CA ALA A 294 17.02 -8.65 2.83
C ALA A 294 17.75 -8.07 1.60
N LYS A 295 17.88 -8.85 0.53
CA LYS A 295 18.45 -8.38 -0.74
C LYS A 295 17.63 -7.25 -1.38
N ASN A 296 16.30 -7.37 -1.36
CA ASN A 296 15.40 -6.36 -1.91
C ASN A 296 15.47 -5.05 -1.12
N ILE A 297 15.48 -5.12 0.22
CA ILE A 297 15.61 -3.94 1.09
C ILE A 297 16.92 -3.20 0.79
N GLU A 298 18.03 -3.92 0.69
CA GLU A 298 19.33 -3.31 0.41
C GLU A 298 19.39 -2.69 -0.99
N ARG A 299 18.84 -3.38 -2.00
CA ARG A 299 18.71 -2.85 -3.35
C ARG A 299 17.86 -1.57 -3.38
N PHE A 300 16.70 -1.59 -2.73
CA PHE A 300 15.81 -0.42 -2.70
C PHE A 300 16.39 0.72 -1.87
N ARG A 301 17.15 0.44 -0.80
CA ARG A 301 17.87 1.47 -0.05
C ARG A 301 18.85 2.19 -0.95
N ARG A 302 19.71 1.48 -1.69
CA ARG A 302 20.66 2.08 -2.63
C ARG A 302 19.94 2.90 -3.71
N ALA A 303 18.87 2.35 -4.29
CA ALA A 303 18.06 3.04 -5.28
C ALA A 303 17.40 4.32 -4.72
N ARG A 304 16.88 4.27 -3.49
CA ARG A 304 16.35 5.43 -2.75
C ARG A 304 17.41 6.50 -2.58
N ASP A 305 18.57 6.11 -2.03
CA ASP A 305 19.64 7.04 -1.68
C ASP A 305 20.23 7.70 -2.94
N PHE A 306 20.42 6.92 -4.01
CA PHE A 306 20.81 7.42 -5.31
C PHE A 306 19.81 8.44 -5.86
N LEU A 307 18.52 8.06 -5.93
CA LEU A 307 17.48 8.93 -6.47
C LEU A 307 17.32 10.20 -5.64
N HIS A 308 17.29 10.07 -4.30
CA HIS A 308 17.17 11.21 -3.40
C HIS A 308 18.31 12.21 -3.56
N ALA A 309 19.56 11.75 -3.60
CA ALA A 309 20.72 12.62 -3.79
C ALA A 309 20.67 13.39 -5.11
N ARG A 310 20.25 12.73 -6.19
CA ARG A 310 20.12 13.36 -7.51
C ARG A 310 18.99 14.38 -7.55
N LEU A 311 17.83 14.07 -6.98
CA LEU A 311 16.69 14.99 -6.95
C LEU A 311 16.94 16.18 -6.04
N GLN A 312 17.57 16.00 -4.88
CA GLN A 312 17.89 17.09 -3.94
C GLN A 312 18.88 18.09 -4.53
N ALA A 313 19.71 17.68 -5.49
CA ALA A 313 20.63 18.57 -6.18
C ALA A 313 19.98 19.40 -7.30
N MET A 314 18.73 19.11 -7.67
CA MET A 314 18.01 19.83 -8.73
C MET A 314 17.36 21.10 -8.21
N PRO A 315 17.60 22.28 -8.81
CA PRO A 315 16.85 23.49 -8.48
C PRO A 315 15.33 23.30 -8.72
N GLY A 316 14.52 23.81 -7.79
CA GLY A 316 13.06 23.70 -7.88
C GLY A 316 12.48 22.33 -7.52
N ILE A 317 13.28 21.43 -6.96
CA ILE A 317 12.82 20.15 -6.41
C ILE A 317 13.00 20.13 -4.90
N GLU A 318 11.92 19.83 -4.18
CA GLU A 318 11.95 19.54 -2.74
C GLU A 318 11.64 18.07 -2.52
N THR A 319 12.50 17.36 -1.80
CA THR A 319 12.34 15.94 -1.51
C THR A 319 13.00 15.56 -0.19
N VAL A 320 12.47 14.53 0.45
CA VAL A 320 13.05 13.90 1.66
C VAL A 320 13.24 12.41 1.41
N ALA A 321 14.26 11.83 2.04
CA ALA A 321 14.49 10.40 1.95
C ALA A 321 13.35 9.64 2.64
N ALA A 322 12.73 8.71 1.92
CA ALA A 322 11.67 7.86 2.46
C ALA A 322 12.18 6.99 3.62
N SER A 323 11.45 6.93 4.73
CA SER A 323 11.76 6.03 5.85
C SER A 323 11.29 4.59 5.59
N GLY A 324 10.38 4.40 4.63
CA GLY A 324 9.87 3.09 4.22
C GLY A 324 9.23 3.10 2.84
N ALA A 325 8.59 2.01 2.46
CA ALA A 325 8.00 1.76 1.15
C ALA A 325 9.04 1.80 0.01
N MET A 326 8.63 2.16 -1.20
CA MET A 326 9.51 2.20 -2.37
C MET A 326 9.23 3.41 -3.26
N TYR A 327 8.93 4.57 -2.62
CA TYR A 327 8.52 5.78 -3.31
C TYR A 327 9.29 7.00 -2.80
N THR A 328 9.60 7.87 -3.75
CA THR A 328 9.92 9.27 -3.46
C THR A 328 8.72 10.11 -3.85
N PHE A 329 8.27 10.98 -2.95
CA PHE A 329 7.19 11.93 -3.18
C PHE A 329 7.79 13.32 -3.13
N LEU A 330 8.06 13.88 -4.31
CA LEU A 330 8.81 15.12 -4.49
C LEU A 330 7.88 16.26 -4.90
N ARG A 331 8.12 17.44 -4.35
CA ARG A 331 7.48 18.68 -4.80
C ARG A 331 8.27 19.27 -5.96
N VAL A 332 7.57 19.77 -6.96
CA VAL A 332 8.17 20.44 -8.12
C VAL A 332 7.65 21.87 -8.17
N ASP A 333 8.54 22.85 -8.10
CA ASP A 333 8.20 24.27 -8.12
C ASP A 333 7.44 24.62 -9.40
N GLY A 334 6.40 25.46 -9.25
CA GLY A 334 5.58 25.94 -10.37
C GLY A 334 4.57 24.92 -10.90
N VAL A 335 4.48 23.71 -10.33
CA VAL A 335 3.48 22.73 -10.72
C VAL A 335 2.18 22.96 -9.93
N ALA A 336 1.19 23.55 -10.60
CA ALA A 336 -0.16 23.77 -10.06
C ALA A 336 -1.15 22.65 -10.45
N ASP A 337 -0.86 21.88 -11.50
CA ASP A 337 -1.62 20.72 -11.99
C ASP A 337 -0.66 19.55 -12.21
N SER A 338 -0.54 18.70 -11.19
CA SER A 338 0.36 17.54 -11.23
C SER A 338 -0.07 16.48 -12.25
N LEU A 339 -1.36 16.41 -12.60
CA LEU A 339 -1.87 15.49 -13.62
C LEU A 339 -1.41 15.92 -15.02
N ALA A 340 -1.62 17.19 -15.36
CA ALA A 340 -1.15 17.76 -16.63
C ALA A 340 0.38 17.68 -16.73
N PHE A 341 1.10 18.00 -15.66
CA PHE A 341 2.55 17.88 -15.59
C PHE A 341 3.03 16.45 -15.88
N CYS A 342 2.45 15.44 -15.23
CA CYS A 342 2.83 14.05 -15.45
C CYS A 342 2.51 13.56 -16.88
N LYS A 343 1.42 14.01 -17.48
CA LYS A 343 1.09 13.71 -18.89
C LYS A 343 2.13 14.32 -19.85
N ARG A 344 2.54 15.56 -19.60
CA ARG A 344 3.60 16.21 -20.36
C ARG A 344 4.95 15.48 -20.20
N LEU A 345 5.31 15.05 -19.00
CA LEU A 345 6.50 14.23 -18.77
C LEU A 345 6.50 12.96 -19.65
N VAL A 346 5.35 12.29 -19.79
CA VAL A 346 5.23 11.12 -20.66
C VAL A 346 5.41 11.49 -22.12
N THR A 347 4.74 12.54 -22.59
CA THR A 347 4.71 12.88 -24.04
C THR A 347 5.96 13.58 -24.51
N GLU A 348 6.58 14.45 -23.69
CA GLU A 348 7.69 15.31 -24.08
C GLU A 348 9.06 14.76 -23.64
N ALA A 349 9.10 13.96 -22.54
CA ALA A 349 10.33 13.41 -21.99
C ALA A 349 10.39 11.88 -21.98
N GLY A 350 9.30 11.20 -22.30
CA GLY A 350 9.22 9.73 -22.18
C GLY A 350 9.43 9.25 -20.74
N LEU A 351 8.98 10.03 -19.75
CA LEU A 351 9.12 9.73 -18.32
C LEU A 351 7.76 9.61 -17.66
N GLY A 352 7.43 8.44 -17.13
CA GLY A 352 6.15 8.13 -16.51
C GLY A 352 6.22 8.16 -14.98
N LEU A 353 5.69 9.20 -14.35
CA LEU A 353 5.55 9.37 -12.91
C LEU A 353 4.06 9.38 -12.53
N ALA A 354 3.74 9.20 -11.25
CA ALA A 354 2.35 9.33 -10.79
C ALA A 354 2.08 10.76 -10.27
N PRO A 355 0.95 11.38 -10.67
CA PRO A 355 0.62 12.73 -10.22
C PRO A 355 0.24 12.73 -8.75
N GLY A 356 0.69 13.74 -8.01
CA GLY A 356 0.42 13.84 -6.58
C GLY A 356 -1.06 14.00 -6.26
N ALA A 357 -1.81 14.69 -7.10
CA ALA A 357 -3.28 14.82 -6.99
C ALA A 357 -4.03 13.47 -7.02
N ALA A 358 -3.36 12.36 -7.37
CA ALA A 358 -3.95 11.01 -7.26
C ALA A 358 -4.03 10.52 -5.82
N PHE A 359 -3.29 11.12 -4.88
CA PHE A 359 -3.16 10.67 -3.50
C PHE A 359 -3.91 11.55 -2.49
N GLY A 360 -4.69 12.50 -2.98
CA GLY A 360 -5.44 13.47 -2.20
C GLY A 360 -5.14 14.91 -2.63
N PRO A 361 -5.95 15.87 -2.21
CA PRO A 361 -5.72 17.29 -2.54
C PRO A 361 -4.38 17.81 -2.01
N GLU A 362 -3.88 17.28 -0.89
CA GLU A 362 -2.60 17.63 -0.27
C GLU A 362 -1.39 17.19 -1.12
N GLY A 363 -1.63 16.27 -2.05
CA GLY A 363 -0.61 15.83 -3.01
C GLY A 363 -0.45 16.76 -4.21
N GLU A 364 -1.27 17.81 -4.37
CA GLU A 364 -1.09 18.73 -5.49
C GLU A 364 0.25 19.47 -5.40
N GLY A 365 0.90 19.69 -6.52
CA GLY A 365 2.28 20.19 -6.57
C GLY A 365 3.37 19.10 -6.36
N PHE A 366 2.97 17.89 -5.98
CA PHE A 366 3.88 16.76 -5.84
C PHE A 366 3.77 15.78 -7.01
N VAL A 367 4.80 14.95 -7.18
CA VAL A 367 4.78 13.76 -8.03
C VAL A 367 5.39 12.57 -7.29
N ARG A 368 4.88 11.37 -7.55
CA ARG A 368 5.42 10.15 -6.95
C ARG A 368 6.28 9.38 -7.95
N TRP A 369 7.49 9.05 -7.54
CA TRP A 369 8.42 8.21 -8.27
C TRP A 369 8.62 6.87 -7.54
N CYS A 370 8.33 5.74 -8.18
CA CYS A 370 8.68 4.42 -7.65
C CYS A 370 10.17 4.15 -7.92
N PHE A 371 10.97 3.98 -6.85
CA PHE A 371 12.40 3.71 -6.98
C PHE A 371 12.76 2.21 -6.93
N ALA A 372 11.79 1.30 -6.89
CA ALA A 372 12.02 -0.14 -6.95
C ALA A 372 12.47 -0.58 -8.37
N SER A 373 13.59 -0.03 -8.82
CA SER A 373 14.12 -0.19 -10.17
C SER A 373 15.65 -0.21 -10.14
N SER A 374 16.26 -0.60 -11.26
CA SER A 374 17.71 -0.57 -11.39
C SER A 374 18.24 0.86 -11.38
N GLU A 375 19.46 1.04 -10.85
CA GLU A 375 20.11 2.36 -10.79
C GLU A 375 20.29 2.97 -12.18
N ALA A 376 20.58 2.14 -13.20
CA ALA A 376 20.72 2.61 -14.58
C ALA A 376 19.40 3.20 -15.12
N ARG A 377 18.25 2.56 -14.84
CA ARG A 377 16.93 3.09 -15.24
C ARG A 377 16.60 4.37 -14.48
N LEU A 378 16.93 4.44 -13.19
CA LEU A 378 16.73 5.65 -12.38
C LEU A 378 17.60 6.80 -12.91
N ALA A 379 18.87 6.53 -13.24
CA ALA A 379 19.78 7.54 -13.82
C ALA A 379 19.26 8.12 -15.14
N ASP A 380 18.77 7.26 -16.05
CA ASP A 380 18.15 7.74 -17.32
C ASP A 380 16.88 8.55 -17.02
N GLY A 381 16.03 8.09 -16.09
CA GLY A 381 14.84 8.84 -15.67
C GLY A 381 15.18 10.23 -15.11
N VAL A 382 16.19 10.31 -14.24
CA VAL A 382 16.71 11.59 -13.70
C VAL A 382 17.18 12.51 -14.82
N ALA A 383 17.98 12.00 -15.74
CA ALA A 383 18.47 12.80 -16.88
C ALA A 383 17.32 13.30 -17.79
N ARG A 384 16.24 12.54 -17.92
CA ARG A 384 15.03 12.97 -18.66
C ARG A 384 14.29 14.08 -17.91
N LEU A 385 14.15 13.97 -16.59
CA LEU A 385 13.55 15.03 -15.77
C LEU A 385 14.37 16.32 -15.83
N GLU A 386 15.70 16.25 -15.66
CA GLU A 386 16.61 17.39 -15.76
C GLU A 386 16.43 18.14 -17.09
N ARG A 387 16.47 17.41 -18.21
CA ARG A 387 16.28 18.03 -19.55
C ARG A 387 14.90 18.63 -19.74
N PHE A 388 13.86 18.02 -19.15
CA PHE A 388 12.50 18.55 -19.22
C PHE A 388 12.36 19.84 -18.44
N LEU A 389 12.84 19.89 -17.19
CA LEU A 389 12.78 21.06 -16.33
C LEU A 389 13.59 22.24 -16.88
N ALA A 390 14.75 21.98 -17.53
CA ALA A 390 15.57 23.01 -18.16
C ALA A 390 14.87 23.73 -19.34
N ARG A 391 13.79 23.16 -19.91
CA ARG A 391 12.97 23.80 -20.97
C ARG A 391 11.86 24.67 -20.42
N GLY A 392 11.65 24.68 -19.10
CA GLY A 392 10.59 25.40 -18.41
C GLY A 392 9.35 24.52 -18.13
N THR A 393 8.79 24.70 -16.95
CA THR A 393 7.57 23.99 -16.51
C THR A 393 6.27 24.61 -17.01
N GLY A 394 6.36 25.70 -17.80
CA GLY A 394 5.25 26.51 -18.31
C GLY A 394 4.26 25.79 -19.23
#